data_629f35bbd487a28ef6c44a5b37b8fdcd
#
_entry.id   629f35bbd487a28ef6c44a5b37b8fdcd
#
_cell.length_a   1.000
_cell.length_b   1.000
_cell.length_c   1.000
_cell.angle_alpha   90.00
_cell.angle_beta   90.00
_cell.angle_gamma   90.00
#
_symmetry.space_group_name_H-M   'P 1'
#
loop_
_entity.id
_entity.type
_entity.pdbx_description
1 polymer ?
#
loop_
_entity_poly.entity_id
_entity_poly.type
_entity_poly.pdbx_seq_one_letter_code
_entity_poly.pdbx_strand_id
1 'polypeptide(L)'
;MSADVELNNVSVTFGSFYAAKSVNVKINGGEFFSFLGPSGCGKTTLLRAISGFQDPSEGSVLIDNKDMFGIGPNKRPTSLIFQNLALFPLMSVSENIAFSLEVRGVSKRDRQKRADELLEL
;
A
#
# COMPACT_ATOMS: atom_id res chain seq x y z
N MET A 1 -9.37 -2.64 -13.34
CA MET A 1 -9.26 -1.16 -13.41
C MET A 1 -7.99 -0.76 -12.65
N SER A 2 -7.18 0.07 -13.24
CA SER A 2 -5.94 0.59 -12.66
C SER A 2 -6.12 2.08 -12.42
N ALA A 3 -5.64 2.56 -11.27
CA ALA A 3 -5.76 3.93 -10.83
C ALA A 3 -4.47 4.73 -11.12
N ASP A 4 -4.61 6.00 -11.47
CA ASP A 4 -3.47 6.92 -11.52
C ASP A 4 -3.04 7.28 -10.10
N VAL A 5 -1.72 7.42 -9.89
CA VAL A 5 -1.17 7.90 -8.62
C VAL A 5 -0.33 9.14 -8.88
N GLU A 6 -0.57 10.20 -8.11
CA GLU A 6 0.17 11.45 -8.23
C GLU A 6 0.67 11.93 -6.86
N LEU A 7 1.95 12.25 -6.80
CA LEU A 7 2.60 12.88 -5.66
C LEU A 7 2.89 14.33 -6.02
N ASN A 8 2.31 15.28 -5.28
CA ASN A 8 2.49 16.70 -5.51
C ASN A 8 3.24 17.34 -4.33
N ASN A 9 4.52 17.66 -4.55
CA ASN A 9 5.42 18.25 -3.55
C ASN A 9 5.43 17.50 -2.21
N VAL A 10 5.38 16.16 -2.28
CA VAL A 10 5.32 15.32 -1.08
C VAL A 10 6.63 15.36 -0.33
N SER A 11 6.56 15.79 0.93
CA SER A 11 7.66 15.67 1.90
C SER A 11 7.21 14.82 3.08
N VAL A 12 8.12 13.99 3.59
CA VAL A 12 7.90 13.22 4.81
C VAL A 12 9.09 13.44 5.74
N THR A 13 8.80 13.93 6.94
CA THR A 13 9.79 14.23 7.95
C THR A 13 9.63 13.35 9.19
N PHE A 14 10.75 13.03 9.82
CA PHE A 14 10.82 12.43 11.15
C PHE A 14 11.69 13.33 12.03
N GLY A 15 11.05 14.15 12.87
CA GLY A 15 11.72 15.24 13.57
C GLY A 15 12.35 16.23 12.59
N SER A 16 13.65 16.43 12.64
CA SER A 16 14.41 17.30 11.72
C SER A 16 14.90 16.60 10.45
N PHE A 17 14.68 15.29 10.33
CA PHE A 17 15.16 14.50 9.20
C PHE A 17 14.09 14.39 8.10
N TYR A 18 14.47 14.72 6.86
CA TYR A 18 13.64 14.48 5.68
C TYR A 18 13.90 13.07 5.14
N ALA A 19 12.92 12.20 5.25
CA ALA A 19 12.95 10.88 4.60
C ALA A 19 12.61 10.99 3.09
N ALA A 20 11.74 11.95 2.74
CA ALA A 20 11.45 12.36 1.38
C ALA A 20 11.25 13.88 1.37
N LYS A 21 11.68 14.57 0.32
CA LYS A 21 11.60 16.03 0.23
C LYS A 21 11.12 16.48 -1.14
N SER A 22 10.00 17.20 -1.15
CA SER A 22 9.40 17.83 -2.36
C SER A 22 9.31 16.88 -3.57
N VAL A 23 8.86 15.67 -3.34
CA VAL A 23 8.75 14.64 -4.40
C VAL A 23 7.54 14.91 -5.28
N ASN A 24 7.78 14.97 -6.58
CA ASN A 24 6.76 15.11 -7.62
C ASN A 24 6.86 13.91 -8.55
N VAL A 25 5.83 13.09 -8.60
CA VAL A 25 5.77 11.88 -9.44
C VAL A 25 4.33 11.67 -9.90
N LYS A 26 4.19 11.29 -11.16
CA LYS A 26 2.92 10.80 -11.72
C LYS A 26 3.13 9.40 -12.27
N ILE A 27 2.27 8.49 -11.84
CA ILE A 27 2.23 7.08 -12.27
C ILE A 27 0.87 6.87 -12.92
N ASN A 28 0.86 6.50 -14.19
CA ASN A 28 -0.40 6.30 -14.90
C ASN A 28 -0.98 4.92 -14.59
N GLY A 29 -2.29 4.81 -14.63
CA GLY A 29 -3.00 3.55 -14.44
C GLY A 29 -2.51 2.47 -15.40
N GLY A 30 -2.21 1.28 -14.86
CA GLY A 30 -1.66 0.15 -15.63
C GLY A 30 -0.16 0.20 -15.87
N GLU A 31 0.53 1.26 -15.43
CA GLU A 31 1.97 1.37 -15.56
C GLU A 31 2.70 0.52 -14.51
N PHE A 32 3.78 -0.15 -14.93
CA PHE A 32 4.75 -0.75 -14.01
C PHE A 32 5.82 0.30 -13.67
N PHE A 33 5.80 0.78 -12.44
CA PHE A 33 6.69 1.84 -11.97
C PHE A 33 7.58 1.34 -10.83
N SER A 34 8.84 1.73 -10.79
CA SER A 34 9.75 1.38 -9.70
C SER A 34 10.53 2.57 -9.18
N PHE A 35 10.66 2.66 -7.86
CA PHE A 35 11.57 3.58 -7.19
C PHE A 35 12.93 2.92 -7.05
N LEU A 36 13.96 3.53 -7.61
CA LEU A 36 15.35 3.07 -7.52
C LEU A 36 16.17 4.01 -6.64
N GLY A 37 17.05 3.44 -5.85
CA GLY A 37 17.97 4.20 -5.01
C GLY A 37 18.58 3.36 -3.88
N PRO A 38 19.63 3.87 -3.20
CA PRO A 38 20.26 3.19 -2.08
C PRO A 38 19.32 3.03 -0.89
N SER A 39 19.70 2.19 0.08
CA SER A 39 18.98 2.04 1.35
C SER A 39 18.88 3.39 2.07
N GLY A 40 17.70 3.68 2.66
CA GLY A 40 17.47 4.91 3.41
C GLY A 40 17.16 6.15 2.55
N CYS A 41 16.98 6.03 1.22
CA CYS A 41 16.63 7.17 0.37
C CYS A 41 15.12 7.48 0.27
N GLY A 42 14.30 6.89 1.13
CA GLY A 42 12.88 7.23 1.24
C GLY A 42 11.91 6.41 0.37
N LYS A 43 12.36 5.38 -0.37
CA LYS A 43 11.48 4.55 -1.21
C LYS A 43 10.30 3.94 -0.44
N THR A 44 10.59 3.26 0.67
CA THR A 44 9.56 2.65 1.52
C THR A 44 8.67 3.70 2.16
N THR A 45 9.22 4.86 2.51
CA THR A 45 8.46 5.99 3.07
C THR A 45 7.44 6.52 2.06
N LEU A 46 7.82 6.66 0.79
CA LEU A 46 6.91 7.06 -0.28
C LEU A 46 5.81 6.01 -0.52
N LEU A 47 6.16 4.72 -0.56
CA LEU A 47 5.18 3.65 -0.69
C LEU A 47 4.17 3.65 0.48
N ARG A 48 4.64 3.90 1.71
CA ARG A 48 3.77 4.04 2.89
C ARG A 48 2.89 5.28 2.79
N ALA A 49 3.40 6.39 2.25
CA ALA A 49 2.61 7.59 2.04
C ALA A 49 1.49 7.36 1.01
N ILE A 50 1.78 6.69 -0.10
CA ILE A 50 0.78 6.31 -1.11
C ILE A 50 -0.27 5.39 -0.51
N SER A 51 0.15 4.40 0.28
CA SER A 51 -0.75 3.39 0.87
C SER A 51 -1.48 3.84 2.14
N GLY A 52 -1.16 5.03 2.69
CA GLY A 52 -1.83 5.59 3.86
C GLY A 52 -1.32 5.10 5.22
N PHE A 53 -0.16 4.45 5.27
CA PHE A 53 0.50 4.06 6.51
C PHE A 53 1.41 5.17 7.08
N GLN A 54 1.62 6.23 6.32
CA GLN A 54 2.40 7.41 6.71
C GLN A 54 1.75 8.63 6.08
N ASP A 55 1.43 9.64 6.87
CA ASP A 55 0.95 10.90 6.32
C ASP A 55 2.14 11.75 5.84
N PRO A 56 2.01 12.40 4.68
CA PRO A 56 2.96 13.43 4.26
C PRO A 56 2.99 14.58 5.28
N SER A 57 4.18 15.13 5.52
CA SER A 57 4.33 16.36 6.32
C SER A 57 3.95 17.59 5.50
N GLU A 58 4.15 17.50 4.16
CA GLU A 58 3.81 18.53 3.19
C GLU A 58 3.41 17.89 1.87
N GLY A 59 2.66 18.61 1.07
CA GLY A 59 2.19 18.14 -0.23
C GLY A 59 0.96 17.25 -0.16
N SER A 60 0.62 16.62 -1.26
CA SER A 60 -0.57 15.77 -1.37
C SER A 60 -0.32 14.50 -2.17
N VAL A 61 -1.05 13.44 -1.81
CA VAL A 61 -1.11 12.19 -2.55
C VAL A 61 -2.49 12.08 -3.16
N LEU A 62 -2.55 11.99 -4.49
CA LEU A 62 -3.81 11.78 -5.21
C LEU A 62 -3.85 10.38 -5.80
N ILE A 63 -5.02 9.76 -5.76
CA ILE A 63 -5.32 8.51 -6.45
C ILE A 63 -6.60 8.73 -7.25
N ASP A 64 -6.54 8.54 -8.57
CA ASP A 64 -7.63 8.89 -9.50
C ASP A 64 -8.12 10.34 -9.30
N ASN A 65 -7.20 11.29 -9.20
CA ASN A 65 -7.46 12.72 -8.94
C ASN A 65 -8.18 13.02 -7.61
N LYS A 66 -8.29 12.06 -6.70
CA LYS A 66 -8.84 12.26 -5.36
C LYS A 66 -7.72 12.40 -4.35
N ASP A 67 -7.76 13.47 -3.57
CA ASP A 67 -6.83 13.66 -2.47
C ASP A 67 -7.06 12.59 -1.38
N MET A 68 -5.96 11.94 -0.98
CA MET A 68 -5.95 10.89 0.04
C MET A 68 -5.73 11.41 1.46
N PHE A 69 -5.73 12.73 1.66
CA PHE A 69 -5.57 13.31 3.00
C PHE A 69 -6.66 12.82 3.96
N GLY A 70 -6.26 12.36 5.13
CA GLY A 70 -7.17 11.81 6.15
C GLY A 70 -7.82 10.46 5.82
N ILE A 71 -7.48 9.86 4.68
CA ILE A 71 -7.99 8.54 4.29
C ILE A 71 -6.98 7.47 4.67
N GLY A 72 -7.34 6.64 5.64
CA GLY A 72 -6.49 5.55 6.12
C GLY A 72 -6.31 4.40 5.11
N PRO A 73 -5.33 3.51 5.36
CA PRO A 73 -4.94 2.45 4.41
C PRO A 73 -6.07 1.48 4.07
N ASN A 74 -6.99 1.23 5.01
CA ASN A 74 -8.14 0.34 4.81
C ASN A 74 -9.23 0.90 3.89
N LYS A 75 -9.17 2.19 3.55
CA LYS A 75 -10.14 2.89 2.70
C LYS A 75 -9.54 3.34 1.37
N ARG A 76 -8.21 3.20 1.18
CA ARG A 76 -7.53 3.51 -0.08
C ARG A 76 -7.63 2.34 -1.06
N PRO A 77 -7.72 2.58 -2.37
CA PRO A 77 -7.69 1.51 -3.38
C PRO A 77 -6.26 1.02 -3.63
N THR A 78 -5.52 0.72 -2.57
CA THR A 78 -4.12 0.29 -2.60
C THR A 78 -3.93 -0.96 -1.75
N SER A 79 -2.92 -1.74 -2.09
CA SER A 79 -2.44 -2.86 -1.28
C SER A 79 -0.93 -2.77 -1.16
N LEU A 80 -0.41 -2.85 0.05
CA LEU A 80 1.03 -2.81 0.32
C LEU A 80 1.51 -4.20 0.77
N ILE A 81 2.49 -4.74 0.03
CA ILE A 81 3.20 -5.93 0.45
C ILE A 81 4.40 -5.48 1.28
N PHE A 82 4.40 -5.81 2.57
CA PHE A 82 5.51 -5.47 3.46
C PHE A 82 6.73 -6.33 3.18
N GLN A 83 7.91 -5.78 3.42
CA GLN A 83 9.19 -6.46 3.20
C GLN A 83 9.32 -7.76 4.04
N ASN A 84 8.74 -7.79 5.23
CA ASN A 84 8.69 -8.95 6.11
C ASN A 84 7.45 -9.85 5.85
N LEU A 85 6.70 -9.59 4.77
CA LEU A 85 5.47 -10.26 4.35
C LEU A 85 4.30 -10.15 5.34
N ALA A 86 4.51 -9.71 6.57
CA ALA A 86 3.49 -9.47 7.62
C ALA A 86 2.50 -10.64 7.81
N LEU A 87 3.00 -11.88 7.75
CA LEU A 87 2.18 -13.07 7.97
C LEU A 87 1.75 -13.18 9.44
N PHE A 88 0.55 -13.69 9.66
CA PHE A 88 0.05 -14.06 10.99
C PHE A 88 0.67 -15.39 11.43
N PRO A 89 1.57 -15.40 12.44
CA PRO A 89 2.36 -16.58 12.75
C PRO A 89 1.56 -17.74 13.38
N LEU A 90 0.39 -17.43 13.95
CA LEU A 90 -0.49 -18.43 14.57
C LEU A 90 -1.59 -18.93 13.62
N MET A 91 -1.58 -18.51 12.36
CA MET A 91 -2.50 -18.94 11.32
C MET A 91 -1.80 -19.84 10.33
N SER A 92 -2.53 -20.83 9.82
CA SER A 92 -2.08 -21.65 8.69
C SER A 92 -1.90 -20.80 7.42
N VAL A 93 -1.26 -21.37 6.40
CA VAL A 93 -1.11 -20.69 5.09
C VAL A 93 -2.46 -20.35 4.48
N SER A 94 -3.40 -21.29 4.49
CA SER A 94 -4.76 -21.07 3.98
C SER A 94 -5.50 -19.99 4.75
N GLU A 95 -5.39 -19.95 6.07
CA GLU A 95 -6.00 -18.90 6.90
C GLU A 95 -5.38 -17.53 6.62
N ASN A 96 -4.07 -17.42 6.44
CA ASN A 96 -3.41 -16.17 6.04
C ASN A 96 -3.96 -15.65 4.70
N ILE A 97 -4.13 -16.53 3.71
CA ILE A 97 -4.68 -16.18 2.39
C ILE A 97 -6.15 -15.76 2.54
N ALA A 98 -6.92 -16.48 3.33
CA ALA A 98 -8.36 -16.25 3.50
C ALA A 98 -8.70 -15.05 4.41
N PHE A 99 -7.74 -14.52 5.17
CA PHE A 99 -7.99 -13.52 6.22
C PHE A 99 -8.74 -12.29 5.73
N SER A 100 -8.36 -11.74 4.58
CA SER A 100 -9.03 -10.56 4.03
C SER A 100 -10.51 -10.82 3.68
N LEU A 101 -10.86 -12.03 3.28
CA LEU A 101 -12.23 -12.45 3.02
C LEU A 101 -13.00 -12.67 4.32
N GLU A 102 -12.33 -13.16 5.37
CA GLU A 102 -12.91 -13.29 6.70
C GLU A 102 -13.33 -11.94 7.29
N VAL A 103 -12.45 -10.95 7.24
CA VAL A 103 -12.73 -9.58 7.70
C VAL A 103 -13.91 -8.96 6.94
N ARG A 104 -14.11 -9.33 5.68
CA ARG A 104 -15.25 -8.90 4.86
C ARG A 104 -16.53 -9.70 5.09
N GLY A 105 -16.52 -10.66 6.02
CA GLY A 105 -17.70 -11.48 6.36
C GLY A 105 -18.03 -12.58 5.35
N VAL A 106 -17.10 -12.97 4.48
CA VAL A 106 -17.28 -14.08 3.53
C VAL A 106 -17.38 -15.40 4.30
N SER A 107 -18.28 -16.30 3.88
CA SER A 107 -18.49 -17.59 4.54
C SER A 107 -17.20 -18.42 4.59
N LYS A 108 -17.04 -19.24 5.64
CA LYS A 108 -15.87 -20.11 5.80
C LYS A 108 -15.65 -21.02 4.58
N ARG A 109 -16.73 -21.54 4.02
CA ARG A 109 -16.68 -22.41 2.83
C ARG A 109 -16.11 -21.67 1.62
N ASP A 110 -16.61 -20.47 1.34
CA ASP A 110 -16.24 -19.72 0.13
C ASP A 110 -14.82 -19.16 0.24
N ARG A 111 -14.42 -18.68 1.42
CA ARG A 111 -13.06 -18.20 1.63
C ARG A 111 -12.03 -19.32 1.58
N GLN A 112 -12.37 -20.53 2.09
CA GLN A 112 -11.52 -21.69 1.99
C GLN A 112 -11.33 -22.11 0.53
N LYS A 113 -12.42 -22.23 -0.22
CA LYS A 113 -12.37 -22.53 -1.65
C LYS A 113 -11.46 -21.55 -2.40
N ARG A 114 -11.57 -20.25 -2.10
CA ARG A 114 -10.73 -19.24 -2.73
C ARG A 114 -9.25 -19.36 -2.34
N ALA A 115 -8.97 -19.70 -1.09
CA ALA A 115 -7.60 -19.95 -0.64
C ALA A 115 -6.99 -21.16 -1.35
N ASP A 116 -7.75 -22.26 -1.49
CA ASP A 116 -7.29 -23.48 -2.19
C ASP A 116 -6.99 -23.19 -3.67
N GLU A 117 -7.88 -22.46 -4.36
CA GLU A 117 -7.63 -22.01 -5.74
C GLU A 117 -6.34 -21.20 -5.91
N LEU A 118 -6.01 -20.34 -4.94
CA LEU A 118 -4.79 -19.51 -4.97
C LEU A 118 -3.53 -20.30 -4.61
N LEU A 119 -3.66 -21.39 -3.86
CA LEU A 119 -2.54 -22.28 -3.51
C LEU A 119 -2.16 -23.23 -4.67
N GLU A 120 -3.03 -23.39 -5.65
CA GLU A 120 -2.78 -24.21 -6.86
C GLU A 120 -2.07 -23.42 -7.98
N LEU A 121 -1.90 -22.09 -7.85
CA LEU A 121 -1.20 -21.23 -8.80
C LEU A 121 0.32 -21.30 -8.62
#